data_17cddc2643eb3d3093481d81c0ea56b4
#
_entry.id   17cddc2643eb3d3093481d81c0ea56b4
#
_cell.length_a   1.000
_cell.length_b   1.000
_cell.length_c   1.000
_cell.angle_alpha   90.00
_cell.angle_beta   90.00
_cell.angle_gamma   90.00
#
_symmetry.space_group_name_H-M   'P 1'
#
loop_
_entity.id
_entity.type
_entity.pdbx_description
1 polymer ?
#
loop_
_entity_poly.entity_id
_entity_poly.type
_entity_poly.pdbx_seq_one_letter_code
_entity_poly.pdbx_strand_id
1 'polypeptide(L)'
;IDKYENLLVVQTFSKSRSMAGMRIGFAIGSKKLIKYLSDVKFSVNSYTMNPLSIIGGAAAVEDEEYFQKTTQEIINTREYSKKRLTELGFTFPDSMSNFIFASHKKVPAKEIFTKLKEQGIYVRYWDKPRINNHLRITIGTKENMDKVFEKLAEIVG
;
A
#
# COMPACT_ATOMS: atom_id res chain seq x y z
N ILE A 1 -20.55 -5.82 7.85
CA ILE A 1 -20.90 -4.85 8.92
C ILE A 1 -22.18 -5.24 9.64
N ASP A 2 -23.16 -5.71 8.93
CA ASP A 2 -24.46 -6.09 9.50
C ASP A 2 -24.40 -7.19 10.58
N LYS A 3 -23.32 -7.97 10.56
CA LYS A 3 -23.08 -9.05 11.54
C LYS A 3 -22.51 -8.57 12.87
N TYR A 4 -21.84 -7.42 12.89
CA TYR A 4 -21.14 -6.91 14.08
C TYR A 4 -21.40 -5.42 14.28
N GLU A 5 -22.16 -5.07 15.31
CA GLU A 5 -22.50 -3.68 15.62
C GLU A 5 -21.30 -2.80 15.98
N ASN A 6 -20.24 -3.39 16.50
CA ASN A 6 -19.01 -2.72 16.90
C ASN A 6 -17.93 -2.71 15.80
N LEU A 7 -18.25 -3.13 14.58
CA LEU A 7 -17.31 -3.11 13.44
C LEU A 7 -17.41 -1.78 12.69
N LEU A 8 -16.24 -1.16 12.52
CA LEU A 8 -16.06 0.00 11.66
C LEU A 8 -15.00 -0.33 10.61
N VAL A 9 -15.34 -0.26 9.34
CA VAL A 9 -14.42 -0.40 8.21
C VAL A 9 -14.01 0.97 7.73
N VAL A 10 -12.71 1.27 7.75
CA VAL A 10 -12.16 2.54 7.30
C VAL A 10 -11.33 2.31 6.05
N GLN A 11 -11.56 3.09 5.01
CA GLN A 11 -10.81 3.06 3.76
C GLN A 11 -10.37 4.45 3.33
N THR A 12 -9.37 4.52 2.46
CA THR A 12 -8.89 5.77 1.88
C THR A 12 -8.76 5.67 0.37
N PHE A 13 -8.82 6.81 -0.31
CA PHE A 13 -8.54 6.91 -1.74
C PHE A 13 -7.03 7.02 -2.03
N SER A 14 -6.22 7.10 -0.98
CA SER A 14 -4.78 7.37 -1.08
C SER A 14 -4.00 6.38 -1.93
N LYS A 15 -4.40 5.10 -1.92
CA LYS A 15 -3.72 4.03 -2.67
C LYS A 15 -4.59 3.51 -3.80
N SER A 16 -5.76 2.98 -3.50
CA SER A 16 -6.64 2.32 -4.46
C SER A 16 -7.07 3.20 -5.63
N ARG A 17 -7.18 4.51 -5.41
CA ARG A 17 -7.56 5.50 -6.44
C ARG A 17 -6.46 6.53 -6.73
N SER A 18 -5.23 6.28 -6.28
CA SER A 18 -4.05 7.14 -6.49
C SER A 18 -4.22 8.60 -6.04
N MET A 19 -5.10 8.86 -5.06
CA MET A 19 -5.50 10.19 -4.61
C MET A 19 -4.95 10.58 -3.24
N ALA A 20 -3.71 10.21 -2.92
CA ALA A 20 -3.12 10.47 -1.60
C ALA A 20 -3.10 11.98 -1.25
N GLY A 21 -2.84 12.86 -2.22
CA GLY A 21 -2.82 14.31 -2.05
C GLY A 21 -4.19 14.93 -1.78
N MET A 22 -5.28 14.27 -2.16
CA MET A 22 -6.64 14.77 -2.02
C MET A 22 -7.23 14.56 -0.61
N ARG A 23 -6.56 13.78 0.25
CA ARG A 23 -6.92 13.56 1.65
C ARG A 23 -8.34 13.00 1.86
N ILE A 24 -8.78 12.09 0.99
CA ILE A 24 -10.11 11.46 1.02
C ILE A 24 -10.04 10.12 1.73
N GLY A 25 -10.96 9.90 2.65
CA GLY A 25 -11.24 8.62 3.30
C GLY A 25 -12.69 8.52 3.69
N PHE A 26 -13.14 7.30 3.93
CA PHE A 26 -14.51 7.05 4.37
C PHE A 26 -14.56 5.90 5.38
N ALA A 27 -15.64 5.86 6.14
CA ALA A 27 -15.92 4.81 7.09
C ALA A 27 -17.31 4.21 6.85
N ILE A 28 -17.41 2.90 7.01
CA ILE A 28 -18.67 2.14 6.89
C ILE A 28 -18.87 1.39 8.21
N GLY A 29 -20.05 1.52 8.81
CA GLY A 29 -20.38 0.89 10.07
C GLY A 29 -21.86 1.03 10.42
N SER A 30 -22.23 0.58 11.63
CA SER A 30 -23.59 0.77 12.12
C SER A 30 -23.96 2.26 12.22
N LYS A 31 -25.23 2.59 12.09
CA LYS A 31 -25.74 3.98 12.23
C LYS A 31 -25.25 4.64 13.52
N LYS A 32 -25.15 3.87 14.61
CA LYS A 32 -24.67 4.35 15.91
C LYS A 32 -23.19 4.78 15.86
N LEU A 33 -22.31 3.95 15.26
CA LEU A 33 -20.89 4.28 15.12
C LEU A 33 -20.67 5.46 14.18
N ILE A 34 -21.38 5.51 13.06
CA ILE A 34 -21.30 6.63 12.11
C ILE A 34 -21.78 7.93 12.75
N LYS A 35 -22.83 7.86 13.59
CA LYS A 35 -23.26 9.04 14.34
C LYS A 35 -22.17 9.56 15.28
N TYR A 36 -21.52 8.69 16.05
CA TYR A 36 -20.43 9.10 16.94
C TYR A 36 -19.25 9.74 16.18
N LEU A 37 -18.87 9.15 15.04
CA LEU A 37 -17.84 9.74 14.19
C LEU A 37 -18.25 11.13 13.67
N SER A 38 -19.49 11.30 13.28
CA SER A 38 -20.03 12.59 12.83
C SER A 38 -20.03 13.61 13.95
N ASP A 39 -20.45 13.24 15.14
CA ASP A 39 -20.46 14.13 16.31
C ASP A 39 -19.03 14.62 16.62
N VAL A 40 -18.04 13.72 16.61
CA VAL A 40 -16.62 14.09 16.80
C VAL A 40 -16.12 14.97 15.66
N LYS A 41 -16.40 14.58 14.40
CA LYS A 41 -15.99 15.36 13.22
C LYS A 41 -16.50 16.79 13.31
N PHE A 42 -17.80 16.98 13.58
CA PHE A 42 -18.41 18.31 13.65
C PHE A 42 -17.95 19.11 14.87
N SER A 43 -17.51 18.45 15.95
CA SER A 43 -16.93 19.12 17.12
C SER A 43 -15.50 19.60 16.89
N VAL A 44 -14.70 18.88 16.08
CA VAL A 44 -13.27 19.16 15.88
C VAL A 44 -13.02 19.94 14.60
N ASN A 45 -13.58 19.50 13.47
CA ASN A 45 -13.44 20.16 12.17
C ASN A 45 -14.60 19.78 11.24
N SER A 46 -15.55 20.67 11.11
CA SER A 46 -16.73 20.48 10.25
C SER A 46 -16.39 20.47 8.75
N TYR A 47 -15.36 21.19 8.34
CA TYR A 47 -15.01 21.43 6.94
C TYR A 47 -13.72 20.72 6.55
N THR A 48 -13.70 19.39 6.68
CA THR A 48 -12.51 18.57 6.47
C THR A 48 -12.09 18.40 5.01
N MET A 49 -13.02 18.59 4.07
CA MET A 49 -12.77 18.38 2.63
C MET A 49 -12.92 19.69 1.85
N ASN A 50 -11.95 19.96 0.97
CA ASN A 50 -12.05 21.07 0.04
C ASN A 50 -12.90 20.69 -1.20
N PRO A 51 -13.41 21.68 -1.97
CA PRO A 51 -14.26 21.42 -3.14
C PRO A 51 -13.61 20.52 -4.19
N LEU A 52 -12.31 20.66 -4.45
CA LEU A 52 -11.60 19.84 -5.44
C LEU A 52 -11.55 18.37 -5.00
N SER A 53 -11.34 18.12 -3.69
CA SER A 53 -11.40 16.76 -3.16
C SER A 53 -12.78 16.13 -3.33
N ILE A 54 -13.85 16.90 -3.14
CA ILE A 54 -15.22 16.39 -3.30
C ILE A 54 -15.48 16.03 -4.76
N ILE A 55 -15.22 16.96 -5.69
CA ILE A 55 -15.45 16.75 -7.13
C ILE A 55 -14.57 15.63 -7.67
N GLY A 56 -13.25 15.67 -7.38
CA GLY A 56 -12.31 14.65 -7.83
C GLY A 56 -12.60 13.27 -7.22
N GLY A 57 -13.04 13.24 -5.95
CA GLY A 57 -13.44 12.00 -5.29
C GLY A 57 -14.69 11.36 -5.92
N ALA A 58 -15.70 12.17 -6.26
CA ALA A 58 -16.90 11.71 -6.96
C ALA A 58 -16.54 11.13 -8.32
N ALA A 59 -15.81 11.89 -9.13
CA ALA A 59 -15.33 11.43 -10.45
C ALA A 59 -14.54 10.12 -10.37
N ALA A 60 -13.65 9.99 -9.37
CA ALA A 60 -12.89 8.76 -9.18
C ALA A 60 -13.74 7.55 -8.75
N VAL A 61 -14.90 7.76 -8.11
CA VAL A 61 -15.86 6.68 -7.83
C VAL A 61 -16.63 6.27 -9.07
N GLU A 62 -17.02 7.23 -9.91
CA GLU A 62 -17.75 7.00 -11.14
C GLU A 62 -16.91 6.30 -12.21
N ASP A 63 -15.58 6.50 -12.20
CA ASP A 63 -14.64 5.84 -13.12
C ASP A 63 -14.24 4.44 -12.60
N GLU A 64 -15.21 3.52 -12.61
CA GLU A 64 -15.02 2.16 -12.16
C GLU A 64 -14.11 1.34 -13.11
N GLU A 65 -14.17 1.60 -14.41
CA GLU A 65 -13.35 0.90 -15.42
C GLU A 65 -11.85 1.14 -15.16
N TYR A 66 -11.45 2.40 -15.00
CA TYR A 66 -10.07 2.74 -14.70
C TYR A 66 -9.63 2.17 -13.36
N PHE A 67 -10.49 2.23 -12.34
CA PHE A 67 -10.21 1.67 -11.03
C PHE A 67 -9.95 0.16 -11.07
N GLN A 68 -10.81 -0.59 -11.73
CA GLN A 68 -10.65 -2.05 -11.89
C GLN A 68 -9.38 -2.39 -12.67
N LYS A 69 -9.14 -1.71 -13.79
CA LYS A 69 -7.94 -1.91 -14.61
C LYS A 69 -6.66 -1.71 -13.79
N THR A 70 -6.50 -0.56 -13.16
CA THR A 70 -5.28 -0.22 -12.41
C THR A 70 -5.08 -1.10 -11.18
N THR A 71 -6.15 -1.46 -10.49
CA THR A 71 -6.11 -2.38 -9.34
C THR A 71 -5.69 -3.78 -9.78
N GLN A 72 -6.23 -4.28 -10.90
CA GLN A 72 -5.87 -5.59 -11.43
C GLN A 72 -4.41 -5.65 -11.91
N GLU A 73 -3.90 -4.58 -12.50
CA GLU A 73 -2.48 -4.48 -12.87
C GLU A 73 -1.57 -4.59 -11.64
N ILE A 74 -1.91 -3.91 -10.54
CA ILE A 74 -1.17 -4.02 -9.27
C ILE A 74 -1.24 -5.44 -8.71
N ILE A 75 -2.41 -6.07 -8.73
CA ILE A 75 -2.59 -7.46 -8.25
C ILE A 75 -1.72 -8.41 -9.06
N ASN A 76 -1.78 -8.34 -10.39
CA ASN A 76 -1.01 -9.21 -11.28
C ASN A 76 0.50 -9.03 -11.06
N THR A 77 0.96 -7.78 -10.97
CA THR A 77 2.38 -7.47 -10.72
C THR A 77 2.82 -7.90 -9.32
N ARG A 78 1.95 -7.82 -8.31
CA ARG A 78 2.23 -8.33 -6.97
C ARG A 78 2.43 -9.85 -6.97
N GLU A 79 1.53 -10.60 -7.60
CA GLU A 79 1.64 -12.06 -7.68
C GLU A 79 2.89 -12.49 -8.48
N TYR A 80 3.21 -11.78 -9.54
CA TYR A 80 4.49 -11.95 -10.24
C TYR A 80 5.67 -11.67 -9.31
N SER A 81 5.63 -10.58 -8.56
CA SER A 81 6.71 -10.17 -7.64
C SER A 81 6.93 -11.17 -6.50
N LYS A 82 5.87 -11.78 -5.98
CA LYS A 82 5.97 -12.86 -4.98
C LYS A 82 6.79 -14.03 -5.51
N LYS A 83 6.53 -14.47 -6.75
CA LYS A 83 7.28 -15.56 -7.38
C LYS A 83 8.76 -15.21 -7.51
N ARG A 84 9.07 -14.03 -8.08
CA ARG A 84 10.45 -13.56 -8.28
C ARG A 84 11.22 -13.44 -6.97
N LEU A 85 10.60 -12.86 -5.93
CA LEU A 85 11.23 -12.75 -4.61
C LEU A 85 11.50 -14.13 -3.98
N THR A 86 10.59 -15.08 -4.14
CA THR A 86 10.78 -16.45 -3.64
C THR A 86 11.98 -17.12 -4.34
N GLU A 87 12.10 -16.98 -5.66
CA GLU A 87 13.23 -17.50 -6.46
C GLU A 87 14.57 -16.90 -5.99
N LEU A 88 14.56 -15.63 -5.58
CA LEU A 88 15.74 -14.93 -5.05
C LEU A 88 16.00 -15.22 -3.55
N GLY A 89 15.27 -16.12 -2.92
CA GLY A 89 15.49 -16.54 -1.54
C GLY A 89 14.87 -15.64 -0.48
N PHE A 90 13.96 -14.75 -0.86
CA PHE A 90 13.20 -13.95 0.11
C PHE A 90 12.04 -14.73 0.72
N THR A 91 11.68 -14.35 1.94
CA THR A 91 10.51 -14.82 2.68
C THR A 91 9.64 -13.63 3.07
N PHE A 92 8.34 -13.78 3.03
CA PHE A 92 7.37 -12.74 3.34
C PHE A 92 6.01 -13.36 3.73
N PRO A 93 5.22 -12.70 4.59
CA PRO A 93 3.82 -13.06 4.78
C PRO A 93 3.03 -12.78 3.50
N ASP A 94 1.96 -13.52 3.27
CA ASP A 94 1.09 -13.28 2.10
C ASP A 94 0.52 -11.86 2.15
N SER A 95 0.66 -11.12 1.03
CA SER A 95 0.24 -9.73 0.93
C SER A 95 -0.96 -9.58 0.01
N MET A 96 -1.97 -8.88 0.50
CA MET A 96 -3.13 -8.39 -0.28
C MET A 96 -3.04 -6.88 -0.53
N SER A 97 -1.92 -6.22 -0.18
CA SER A 97 -1.72 -4.79 -0.35
C SER A 97 -0.89 -4.45 -1.60
N ASN A 98 -0.59 -3.17 -1.77
CA ASN A 98 0.28 -2.68 -2.85
C ASN A 98 1.77 -2.73 -2.51
N PHE A 99 2.18 -3.56 -1.56
CA PHE A 99 3.59 -3.79 -1.21
C PHE A 99 3.80 -5.21 -0.69
N ILE A 100 5.04 -5.66 -0.69
CA ILE A 100 5.48 -6.90 -0.05
C ILE A 100 6.46 -6.53 1.08
N PHE A 101 6.29 -7.15 2.25
CA PHE A 101 7.18 -6.97 3.39
C PHE A 101 8.07 -8.20 3.50
N ALA A 102 9.28 -8.10 2.97
CA ALA A 102 10.16 -9.24 2.71
C ALA A 102 11.47 -9.17 3.49
N SER A 103 11.98 -10.33 3.87
CA SER A 103 13.34 -10.52 4.39
C SER A 103 14.09 -11.56 3.56
N HIS A 104 15.39 -11.40 3.39
CA HIS A 104 16.22 -12.39 2.73
C HIS A 104 16.86 -13.35 3.73
N LYS A 105 17.02 -14.63 3.36
CA LYS A 105 17.50 -15.68 4.26
C LYS A 105 18.96 -15.51 4.70
N LYS A 106 19.81 -14.93 3.84
CA LYS A 106 21.26 -14.86 4.06
C LYS A 106 21.78 -13.42 4.16
N VAL A 107 21.22 -12.49 3.39
CA VAL A 107 21.71 -11.11 3.30
C VAL A 107 20.85 -10.20 4.17
N PRO A 108 21.43 -9.42 5.09
CA PRO A 108 20.68 -8.50 5.96
C PRO A 108 19.92 -7.44 5.17
N ALA A 109 18.71 -7.10 5.60
CA ALA A 109 17.87 -6.09 4.94
C ALA A 109 18.54 -4.72 4.86
N LYS A 110 19.32 -4.33 5.87
CA LYS A 110 20.08 -3.06 5.85
C LYS A 110 21.09 -3.01 4.70
N GLU A 111 21.78 -4.11 4.46
CA GLU A 111 22.75 -4.20 3.36
C GLU A 111 22.05 -4.11 2.00
N ILE A 112 20.97 -4.87 1.81
CA ILE A 112 20.18 -4.82 0.57
C ILE A 112 19.63 -3.40 0.35
N PHE A 113 19.08 -2.78 1.39
CA PHE A 113 18.58 -1.40 1.33
C PHE A 113 19.65 -0.42 0.88
N THR A 114 20.87 -0.50 1.44
CA THR A 114 21.96 0.41 1.12
C THR A 114 22.39 0.23 -0.34
N LYS A 115 22.64 -1.01 -0.78
CA LYS A 115 23.04 -1.31 -2.16
C LYS A 115 21.99 -0.92 -3.20
N LEU A 116 20.69 -1.14 -2.92
CA LEU A 116 19.61 -0.70 -3.80
C LEU A 116 19.56 0.83 -3.90
N LYS A 117 19.71 1.53 -2.77
CA LYS A 117 19.70 3.00 -2.72
C LYS A 117 20.87 3.59 -3.53
N GLU A 118 22.07 3.02 -3.46
CA GLU A 118 23.25 3.41 -4.26
C GLU A 118 22.98 3.27 -5.77
N GLN A 119 22.12 2.35 -6.16
CA GLN A 119 21.70 2.13 -7.56
C GLN A 119 20.43 2.90 -7.94
N GLY A 120 19.97 3.86 -7.10
CA GLY A 120 18.81 4.69 -7.37
C GLY A 120 17.46 4.00 -7.12
N ILE A 121 17.44 2.81 -6.50
CA ILE A 121 16.20 2.08 -6.17
C ILE A 121 15.86 2.30 -4.70
N TYR A 122 14.70 2.89 -4.45
CA TYR A 122 14.25 3.25 -3.12
C TYR A 122 13.16 2.31 -2.62
N VAL A 123 13.52 1.47 -1.66
CA VAL A 123 12.59 0.66 -0.86
C VAL A 123 12.50 1.22 0.56
N ARG A 124 11.55 0.77 1.35
CA ARG A 124 11.45 1.23 2.74
C ARG A 124 12.13 0.24 3.69
N TYR A 125 12.98 0.76 4.57
CA TYR A 125 13.65 0.07 5.66
C TYR A 125 13.41 0.78 7.00
N TRP A 126 13.42 0.02 8.11
CA TRP A 126 13.33 0.56 9.48
C TRP A 126 14.36 -0.13 10.36
N ASP A 127 15.21 0.65 10.99
CA ASP A 127 16.14 0.17 12.01
C ASP A 127 15.42 0.14 13.38
N LYS A 128 14.51 -0.82 13.53
CA LYS A 128 13.72 -1.00 14.76
C LYS A 128 13.59 -2.49 15.09
N PRO A 129 13.57 -2.87 16.38
CA PRO A 129 13.35 -4.26 16.79
C PRO A 129 12.16 -4.90 16.05
N ARG A 130 12.27 -6.18 15.73
CA ARG A 130 11.33 -7.04 15.01
C ARG A 130 11.18 -6.78 13.51
N ILE A 131 11.52 -5.59 13.00
CA ILE A 131 11.35 -5.24 11.58
C ILE A 131 12.66 -4.84 10.90
N ASN A 132 13.76 -4.77 11.64
CA ASN A 132 15.08 -4.36 11.14
C ASN A 132 15.72 -5.35 10.13
N ASN A 133 15.14 -6.52 9.93
CA ASN A 133 15.57 -7.44 8.87
C ASN A 133 14.51 -7.60 7.75
N HIS A 134 13.69 -6.56 7.55
CA HIS A 134 12.67 -6.56 6.51
C HIS A 134 12.75 -5.30 5.64
N LEU A 135 12.38 -5.46 4.38
CA LEU A 135 12.19 -4.39 3.40
C LEU A 135 10.71 -4.33 3.01
N ARG A 136 10.14 -3.14 2.96
CA ARG A 136 8.85 -2.94 2.30
C ARG A 136 9.09 -2.52 0.87
N ILE A 137 8.78 -3.42 -0.05
CA ILE A 137 8.94 -3.23 -1.49
C ILE A 137 7.56 -2.89 -2.05
N THR A 138 7.38 -1.65 -2.50
CA THR A 138 6.13 -1.21 -3.12
C THR A 138 6.02 -1.79 -4.53
N ILE A 139 4.83 -2.26 -4.89
CA ILE A 139 4.56 -2.78 -6.23
C ILE A 139 4.44 -1.60 -7.20
N GLY A 140 5.33 -1.55 -8.16
CA GLY A 140 5.31 -0.63 -9.29
C GLY A 140 4.73 -1.28 -10.55
N THR A 141 5.05 -0.73 -11.73
CA THR A 141 4.79 -1.40 -13.00
C THR A 141 5.65 -2.65 -13.13
N LYS A 142 5.26 -3.56 -14.03
CA LYS A 142 6.06 -4.78 -14.28
C LYS A 142 7.52 -4.43 -14.63
N GLU A 143 7.73 -3.44 -15.49
CA GLU A 143 9.07 -2.97 -15.88
C GLU A 143 9.89 -2.45 -14.69
N ASN A 144 9.25 -1.70 -13.78
CA ASN A 144 9.90 -1.22 -12.57
C ASN A 144 10.31 -2.38 -11.66
N MET A 145 9.43 -3.38 -11.53
CA MET A 145 9.72 -4.54 -10.71
C MET A 145 10.81 -5.42 -11.32
N ASP A 146 10.85 -5.58 -12.64
CA ASP A 146 11.92 -6.31 -13.33
C ASP A 146 13.30 -5.70 -13.04
N LYS A 147 13.43 -4.36 -13.08
CA LYS A 147 14.66 -3.66 -12.67
C LYS A 147 15.03 -3.91 -11.21
N VAL A 148 14.03 -3.91 -10.31
CA VAL A 148 14.27 -4.23 -8.90
C VAL A 148 14.81 -5.65 -8.75
N PHE A 149 14.24 -6.64 -9.46
CA PHE A 149 14.68 -8.04 -9.35
C PHE A 149 16.07 -8.27 -9.97
N GLU A 150 16.39 -7.58 -11.06
CA GLU A 150 17.75 -7.60 -11.63
C GLU A 150 18.76 -7.16 -10.57
N LYS A 151 18.54 -6.03 -9.92
CA LYS A 151 19.44 -5.50 -8.90
C LYS A 151 19.46 -6.31 -7.62
N LEU A 152 18.32 -6.87 -7.22
CA LEU A 152 18.28 -7.81 -6.11
C LEU A 152 19.10 -9.07 -6.41
N ALA A 153 19.03 -9.62 -7.62
CA ALA A 153 19.83 -10.79 -8.00
C ALA A 153 21.32 -10.52 -7.91
N GLU A 154 21.81 -9.34 -8.36
CA GLU A 154 23.21 -8.93 -8.20
C GLU A 154 23.65 -8.82 -6.72
N ILE A 155 22.74 -8.44 -5.83
CA ILE A 155 23.03 -8.21 -4.41
C ILE A 155 23.04 -9.50 -3.60
N VAL A 156 22.16 -10.45 -3.91
CA VAL A 156 21.93 -11.65 -3.09
C VAL A 156 22.47 -12.95 -3.71
N GLY A 157 22.87 -12.92 -4.97
CA GLY A 157 23.45 -14.05 -5.75
C GLY A 157 24.92 -14.15 -5.59
#